data_cc1b3d8f7d8f0035c120b344acdf3f38
#
_entry.id   cc1b3d8f7d8f0035c120b344acdf3f38
#
_cell.length_a   1.000
_cell.length_b   1.000
_cell.length_c   1.000
_cell.angle_alpha   90.00
_cell.angle_beta   90.00
_cell.angle_gamma   90.00
#
_symmetry.space_group_name_H-M   'P 1'
#
loop_
_entity.id
_entity.type
_entity.pdbx_description
1 polymer ?
#
loop_
_entity_poly.entity_id
_entity_poly.type
_entity_poly.pdbx_seq_one_letter_code
_entity_poly.pdbx_strand_id
1 'polypeptide(L)'
;TDKTLVQCGVVAKVTDKMDEVGLVWDIYSGVLPNPTIGIVKEGLEVFQHSGADYLIAIGGGSPQDTCKAIGIISNNPEFADVRSLEGLSPTRKPSVPVLAIPTTAGTAAEVTINYVITDEEKRRKFVCVDPHDIPQVAFIDADMMDGMPPSLKAATGVDALTHAIEGYTTRGAWALTDALHIKAIEIIAGALRDSVAGERDAGEAMALGQYVAGMGFSNVGLGLVHGMAHPLGAFYNTPHGVANAILLPHVMRYNAEYTGRSEEHTSELQSRQCIS
;
A
#
# COMPACT_ATOMS: atom_id res chain seq x y z
N THR A 1 -0.67 14.12 -0.49
CA THR A 1 0.51 13.84 0.36
C THR A 1 0.22 14.13 1.84
N ASP A 2 1.20 13.97 2.71
CA ASP A 2 1.15 14.39 4.12
C ASP A 2 2.12 15.56 4.42
N LYS A 3 1.90 16.22 5.58
CA LYS A 3 2.71 17.38 5.99
C LYS A 3 4.18 17.06 6.22
N THR A 4 4.50 15.85 6.67
CA THR A 4 5.89 15.44 6.95
C THR A 4 6.69 15.38 5.66
N LEU A 5 6.13 14.77 4.61
CA LEU A 5 6.80 14.68 3.30
C LEU A 5 7.00 16.04 2.63
N VAL A 6 6.09 17.00 2.87
CA VAL A 6 6.29 18.38 2.45
C VAL A 6 7.45 19.02 3.21
N GLN A 7 7.46 18.90 4.53
CA GLN A 7 8.46 19.53 5.40
C GLN A 7 9.88 18.97 5.21
N CYS A 8 10.01 17.67 4.93
CA CYS A 8 11.33 17.05 4.68
C CYS A 8 11.80 17.15 3.23
N GLY A 9 11.05 17.85 2.37
CA GLY A 9 11.47 18.14 0.99
C GLY A 9 11.29 17.01 -0.01
N VAL A 10 10.66 15.89 0.37
CA VAL A 10 10.39 14.77 -0.55
C VAL A 10 9.43 15.22 -1.66
N VAL A 11 8.39 15.98 -1.31
CA VAL A 11 7.43 16.51 -2.29
C VAL A 11 8.11 17.48 -3.25
N ALA A 12 9.04 18.31 -2.78
CA ALA A 12 9.77 19.26 -3.60
C ALA A 12 10.55 18.59 -4.74
N LYS A 13 11.05 17.37 -4.56
CA LYS A 13 11.70 16.61 -5.64
C LYS A 13 10.80 16.46 -6.88
N VAL A 14 9.48 16.44 -6.69
CA VAL A 14 8.49 16.32 -7.77
C VAL A 14 8.02 17.71 -8.22
N THR A 15 7.61 18.58 -7.27
CA THR A 15 7.05 19.89 -7.61
C THR A 15 8.05 20.80 -8.31
N ASP A 16 9.35 20.74 -7.94
CA ASP A 16 10.40 21.49 -8.64
C ASP A 16 10.50 21.08 -10.11
N LYS A 17 10.30 19.79 -10.42
CA LYS A 17 10.27 19.30 -11.81
C LYS A 17 9.03 19.74 -12.55
N MET A 18 7.89 19.82 -11.87
CA MET A 18 6.67 20.37 -12.45
C MET A 18 6.83 21.85 -12.79
N ASP A 19 7.46 22.61 -11.90
CA ASP A 19 7.76 24.04 -12.11
C ASP A 19 8.73 24.23 -13.28
N GLU A 20 9.78 23.40 -13.40
CA GLU A 20 10.75 23.46 -14.52
C GLU A 20 10.07 23.31 -15.89
N VAL A 21 8.97 22.55 -15.98
CA VAL A 21 8.22 22.34 -17.24
C VAL A 21 6.96 23.21 -17.34
N GLY A 22 6.73 24.10 -16.36
CA GLY A 22 5.62 25.06 -16.37
C GLY A 22 4.26 24.45 -16.10
N LEU A 23 4.18 23.31 -15.40
CA LEU A 23 2.91 22.73 -14.95
C LEU A 23 2.37 23.52 -13.76
N VAL A 24 1.08 23.81 -13.79
CA VAL A 24 0.36 24.41 -12.65
C VAL A 24 -0.14 23.27 -11.75
N TRP A 25 0.07 23.40 -10.46
CA TRP A 25 -0.30 22.39 -9.47
C TRP A 25 -0.82 23.02 -8.18
N ASP A 26 -1.67 22.28 -7.48
CA ASP A 26 -2.12 22.55 -6.13
C ASP A 26 -1.76 21.37 -5.23
N ILE A 27 -1.67 21.59 -3.92
CA ILE A 27 -1.29 20.57 -2.96
C ILE A 27 -2.32 20.40 -1.84
N TYR A 28 -2.75 19.17 -1.63
CA TYR A 28 -3.43 18.77 -0.40
C TYR A 28 -2.48 17.94 0.46
N SER A 29 -2.08 18.48 1.60
CA SER A 29 -1.15 17.84 2.54
C SER A 29 -1.80 17.46 3.89
N GLY A 30 -3.12 17.34 3.90
CA GLY A 30 -3.90 17.01 5.09
C GLY A 30 -3.97 15.53 5.45
N VAL A 31 -3.33 14.66 4.65
CA VAL A 31 -3.41 13.21 4.89
C VAL A 31 -2.70 12.84 6.20
N LEU A 32 -3.33 11.98 6.98
CA LEU A 32 -2.81 11.40 8.22
C LEU A 32 -2.66 9.89 8.07
N PRO A 33 -1.83 9.24 8.91
CA PRO A 33 -1.83 7.78 9.00
C PRO A 33 -3.23 7.23 9.26
N ASN A 34 -3.63 6.16 8.57
CA ASN A 34 -4.98 5.62 8.60
C ASN A 34 -6.03 6.64 8.13
N PRO A 35 -6.07 6.97 6.83
CA PRO A 35 -6.90 8.05 6.32
C PRO A 35 -8.37 7.84 6.65
N THR A 36 -9.03 8.92 7.04
CA THR A 36 -10.41 8.90 7.51
C THR A 36 -11.36 9.37 6.41
N ILE A 37 -12.66 9.10 6.61
CA ILE A 37 -13.72 9.64 5.74
C ILE A 37 -13.63 11.17 5.66
N GLY A 38 -13.33 11.84 6.78
CA GLY A 38 -13.16 13.29 6.82
C GLY A 38 -12.04 13.78 5.91
N ILE A 39 -10.87 13.13 5.98
CA ILE A 39 -9.69 13.45 5.15
C ILE A 39 -10.01 13.29 3.65
N VAL A 40 -10.73 12.23 3.27
CA VAL A 40 -11.15 12.04 1.88
C VAL A 40 -12.06 13.17 1.40
N LYS A 41 -13.04 13.58 2.23
CA LYS A 41 -13.95 14.69 1.90
C LYS A 41 -13.22 16.02 1.74
N GLU A 42 -12.32 16.35 2.68
CA GLU A 42 -11.51 17.57 2.59
C GLU A 42 -10.65 17.59 1.32
N GLY A 43 -9.96 16.47 1.02
CA GLY A 43 -9.15 16.36 -0.19
C GLY A 43 -9.98 16.43 -1.48
N LEU A 44 -11.19 15.86 -1.47
CA LEU A 44 -12.13 15.96 -2.59
C LEU A 44 -12.57 17.42 -2.84
N GLU A 45 -12.87 18.16 -1.78
CA GLU A 45 -13.20 19.59 -1.90
C GLU A 45 -12.05 20.39 -2.49
N VAL A 46 -10.80 20.14 -2.03
CA VAL A 46 -9.61 20.80 -2.60
C VAL A 46 -9.48 20.45 -4.09
N PHE A 47 -9.59 19.19 -4.46
CA PHE A 47 -9.51 18.76 -5.86
C PHE A 47 -10.57 19.42 -6.74
N GLN A 48 -11.83 19.47 -6.28
CA GLN A 48 -12.92 20.11 -7.03
C GLN A 48 -12.73 21.61 -7.22
N HIS A 49 -12.11 22.30 -6.29
CA HIS A 49 -11.86 23.75 -6.36
C HIS A 49 -10.60 24.11 -7.15
N SER A 50 -9.62 23.21 -7.24
CA SER A 50 -8.36 23.46 -7.94
C SER A 50 -8.52 23.54 -9.47
N GLY A 51 -9.53 22.87 -10.02
CA GLY A 51 -9.69 22.71 -11.47
C GLY A 51 -8.69 21.73 -12.09
N ALA A 52 -7.99 20.94 -11.26
CA ALA A 52 -7.07 19.90 -11.72
C ALA A 52 -7.84 18.76 -12.41
N ASP A 53 -7.22 18.14 -13.39
CA ASP A 53 -7.78 17.06 -14.20
C ASP A 53 -7.13 15.69 -13.93
N TYR A 54 -6.09 15.64 -13.09
CA TYR A 54 -5.45 14.41 -12.61
C TYR A 54 -4.89 14.59 -11.19
N LEU A 55 -4.51 13.49 -10.57
CA LEU A 55 -3.98 13.44 -9.21
C LEU A 55 -2.57 12.85 -9.21
N ILE A 56 -1.68 13.40 -8.38
CA ILE A 56 -0.38 12.80 -8.08
C ILE A 56 -0.38 12.41 -6.61
N ALA A 57 -0.30 11.12 -6.33
CA ALA A 57 -0.21 10.59 -4.98
C ALA A 57 1.26 10.43 -4.59
N ILE A 58 1.80 11.34 -3.77
CA ILE A 58 3.17 11.24 -3.24
C ILE A 58 3.08 10.79 -1.78
N GLY A 59 3.56 9.58 -1.48
CA GLY A 59 3.55 9.07 -0.12
C GLY A 59 3.47 7.56 0.00
N GLY A 60 3.34 7.07 1.22
CA GLY A 60 3.05 5.67 1.49
C GLY A 60 1.57 5.32 1.20
N GLY A 61 1.06 4.25 1.81
CA GLY A 61 -0.32 3.79 1.58
C GLY A 61 -1.38 4.85 1.85
N SER A 62 -1.29 5.60 2.95
CA SER A 62 -2.34 6.56 3.33
C SER A 62 -2.57 7.69 2.31
N PRO A 63 -1.55 8.38 1.78
CA PRO A 63 -1.74 9.32 0.67
C PRO A 63 -2.31 8.67 -0.59
N GLN A 64 -1.87 7.47 -0.91
CA GLN A 64 -2.35 6.76 -2.10
C GLN A 64 -3.81 6.31 -1.96
N ASP A 65 -4.19 5.73 -0.83
CA ASP A 65 -5.57 5.33 -0.51
C ASP A 65 -6.53 6.52 -0.55
N THR A 66 -6.10 7.66 0.03
CA THR A 66 -6.87 8.91 -0.03
C THR A 66 -7.05 9.38 -1.46
N CYS A 67 -5.98 9.33 -2.26
CA CYS A 67 -5.97 9.76 -3.65
C CYS A 67 -6.91 8.89 -4.51
N LYS A 68 -6.90 7.57 -4.34
CA LYS A 68 -7.80 6.64 -5.00
C LYS A 68 -9.26 6.95 -4.69
N ALA A 69 -9.59 7.14 -3.40
CA ALA A 69 -10.95 7.50 -3.00
C ALA A 69 -11.40 8.82 -3.63
N ILE A 70 -10.57 9.86 -3.61
CA ILE A 70 -10.86 11.15 -4.25
C ILE A 70 -11.10 10.97 -5.75
N GLY A 71 -10.21 10.24 -6.41
CA GLY A 71 -10.28 10.04 -7.85
C GLY A 71 -11.54 9.29 -8.29
N ILE A 72 -11.93 8.24 -7.57
CA ILE A 72 -13.16 7.48 -7.84
C ILE A 72 -14.39 8.34 -7.64
N ILE A 73 -14.51 9.03 -6.49
CA ILE A 73 -15.69 9.85 -6.17
C ILE A 73 -15.83 11.01 -7.16
N SER A 74 -14.73 11.59 -7.62
CA SER A 74 -14.75 12.71 -8.57
C SER A 74 -15.49 12.37 -9.87
N ASN A 75 -15.35 11.14 -10.37
CA ASN A 75 -16.03 10.68 -11.58
C ASN A 75 -17.34 9.91 -11.30
N ASN A 76 -17.56 9.49 -10.04
CA ASN A 76 -18.74 8.73 -9.59
C ASN A 76 -19.35 9.42 -8.35
N PRO A 77 -19.96 10.61 -8.51
CA PRO A 77 -20.45 11.43 -7.39
C PRO A 77 -21.58 10.77 -6.58
N GLU A 78 -22.22 9.74 -7.10
CA GLU A 78 -23.17 8.92 -6.38
C GLU A 78 -22.56 8.18 -5.18
N PHE A 79 -21.22 8.03 -5.14
CA PHE A 79 -20.44 7.47 -4.05
C PHE A 79 -19.84 8.54 -3.12
N ALA A 80 -20.37 9.74 -3.08
CA ALA A 80 -19.92 10.82 -2.19
C ALA A 80 -19.99 10.45 -0.70
N ASP A 81 -20.89 9.54 -0.29
CA ASP A 81 -20.73 8.83 0.98
C ASP A 81 -19.64 7.76 0.84
N VAL A 82 -18.44 8.05 1.36
CA VAL A 82 -17.27 7.18 1.26
C VAL A 82 -17.54 5.75 1.77
N ARG A 83 -18.49 5.57 2.69
CA ARG A 83 -18.91 4.25 3.19
C ARG A 83 -19.53 3.37 2.11
N SER A 84 -20.13 3.98 1.08
CA SER A 84 -20.72 3.23 -0.04
C SER A 84 -19.68 2.55 -0.94
N LEU A 85 -18.41 2.88 -0.77
CA LEU A 85 -17.28 2.26 -1.48
C LEU A 85 -16.76 0.99 -0.78
N GLU A 86 -17.31 0.59 0.37
CA GLU A 86 -16.86 -0.60 1.09
C GLU A 86 -17.09 -1.87 0.28
N GLY A 87 -16.08 -2.73 0.24
CA GLY A 87 -16.10 -3.97 -0.53
C GLY A 87 -15.89 -3.73 -2.03
N LEU A 88 -16.48 -4.57 -2.87
CA LEU A 88 -16.44 -4.41 -4.33
C LEU A 88 -17.43 -3.33 -4.75
N SER A 89 -16.89 -2.17 -5.12
CA SER A 89 -17.70 -1.01 -5.47
C SER A 89 -18.27 -1.14 -6.90
N PRO A 90 -19.57 -0.95 -7.10
CA PRO A 90 -20.17 -1.02 -8.43
C PRO A 90 -20.03 0.31 -9.19
N THR A 91 -18.85 0.92 -9.19
CA THR A 91 -18.57 2.14 -9.93
C THR A 91 -18.70 1.91 -11.43
N ARG A 92 -19.05 2.94 -12.17
CA ARG A 92 -19.29 2.84 -13.63
C ARG A 92 -18.23 3.54 -14.46
N LYS A 93 -17.50 4.46 -13.84
CA LYS A 93 -16.50 5.28 -14.52
C LYS A 93 -15.15 5.08 -13.84
N PRO A 94 -14.06 5.04 -14.61
CA PRO A 94 -12.72 5.06 -14.04
C PRO A 94 -12.53 6.29 -13.15
N SER A 95 -11.61 6.16 -12.19
CA SER A 95 -11.05 7.30 -11.46
C SER A 95 -10.57 8.39 -12.44
N VAL A 96 -10.49 9.62 -11.98
CA VAL A 96 -9.61 10.59 -12.65
C VAL A 96 -8.19 10.01 -12.70
N PRO A 97 -7.37 10.38 -13.70
CA PRO A 97 -6.03 9.84 -13.79
C PRO A 97 -5.25 10.01 -12.48
N VAL A 98 -4.62 8.93 -11.99
CA VAL A 98 -3.76 8.93 -10.81
C VAL A 98 -2.36 8.51 -11.21
N LEU A 99 -1.38 9.33 -10.85
CA LEU A 99 0.03 9.00 -10.91
C LEU A 99 0.52 8.76 -9.47
N ALA A 100 1.08 7.59 -9.21
CA ALA A 100 1.51 7.21 -7.86
C ALA A 100 3.02 7.23 -7.73
N ILE A 101 3.51 7.88 -6.67
CA ILE A 101 4.93 7.97 -6.32
C ILE A 101 5.07 7.48 -4.87
N PRO A 102 5.29 6.17 -4.66
CA PRO A 102 5.41 5.62 -3.31
C PRO A 102 6.69 6.11 -2.63
N THR A 103 6.56 6.42 -1.33
CA THR A 103 7.68 6.80 -0.47
C THR A 103 7.96 5.76 0.62
N THR A 104 7.28 4.61 0.54
CA THR A 104 7.49 3.46 1.42
C THR A 104 7.53 2.17 0.60
N ALA A 105 8.37 1.23 1.01
CA ALA A 105 8.45 -0.08 0.40
C ALA A 105 7.62 -1.09 1.22
N GLY A 106 6.29 -1.09 1.04
CA GLY A 106 5.41 -1.92 1.85
C GLY A 106 4.05 -2.23 1.25
N THR A 107 3.20 -1.23 1.14
CA THR A 107 1.77 -1.41 0.84
C THR A 107 1.46 -1.77 -0.60
N ALA A 108 2.33 -1.41 -1.55
CA ALA A 108 2.09 -1.55 -2.97
C ALA A 108 0.76 -0.91 -3.47
N ALA A 109 0.29 0.14 -2.79
CA ALA A 109 -0.97 0.79 -3.13
C ALA A 109 -0.95 1.38 -4.55
N GLU A 110 0.23 1.64 -5.10
CA GLU A 110 0.45 2.15 -6.46
C GLU A 110 0.12 1.15 -7.57
N VAL A 111 -0.12 -0.13 -7.24
CA VAL A 111 -0.38 -1.20 -8.23
C VAL A 111 -1.61 -2.05 -7.89
N THR A 112 -2.33 -1.70 -6.82
CA THR A 112 -3.46 -2.50 -6.32
C THR A 112 -4.80 -1.86 -6.62
N ILE A 113 -5.85 -2.70 -6.69
CA ILE A 113 -7.26 -2.31 -6.77
C ILE A 113 -7.87 -1.99 -5.40
N ASN A 114 -7.08 -2.08 -4.33
CA ASN A 114 -7.54 -1.92 -2.96
C ASN A 114 -7.12 -0.58 -2.39
N TYR A 115 -7.95 -0.02 -1.53
CA TYR A 115 -7.61 1.08 -0.63
C TYR A 115 -8.38 0.95 0.68
N VAL A 116 -7.83 1.50 1.76
CA VAL A 116 -8.36 1.30 3.11
C VAL A 116 -8.67 2.65 3.74
N ILE A 117 -9.93 2.83 4.14
CA ILE A 117 -10.41 4.05 4.79
C ILE A 117 -10.88 3.74 6.20
N THR A 118 -10.69 4.68 7.11
CA THR A 118 -11.13 4.59 8.50
C THR A 118 -12.47 5.31 8.68
N ASP A 119 -13.46 4.58 9.17
CA ASP A 119 -14.71 5.15 9.67
C ASP A 119 -14.51 5.51 11.15
N GLU A 120 -14.34 6.80 11.43
CA GLU A 120 -14.08 7.31 12.77
C GLU A 120 -15.29 7.14 13.70
N GLU A 121 -16.50 7.24 13.15
CA GLU A 121 -17.74 7.09 13.93
C GLU A 121 -17.90 5.64 14.40
N LYS A 122 -17.66 4.69 13.50
CA LYS A 122 -17.79 3.26 13.78
C LYS A 122 -16.51 2.63 14.34
N ARG A 123 -15.42 3.40 14.43
CA ARG A 123 -14.08 2.95 14.89
C ARG A 123 -13.63 1.68 14.18
N ARG A 124 -13.77 1.64 12.87
CA ARG A 124 -13.33 0.51 12.05
C ARG A 124 -12.64 0.97 10.77
N LYS A 125 -11.75 0.14 10.28
CA LYS A 125 -11.23 0.25 8.92
C LYS A 125 -12.12 -0.58 7.99
N PHE A 126 -12.33 -0.09 6.79
CA PHE A 126 -12.97 -0.85 5.74
C PHE A 126 -12.13 -0.81 4.46
N VAL A 127 -12.17 -1.92 3.76
CA VAL A 127 -11.44 -2.09 2.50
C VAL A 127 -12.40 -1.77 1.36
N CYS A 128 -11.96 -0.93 0.45
CA CYS A 128 -12.60 -0.68 -0.82
C CYS A 128 -11.84 -1.44 -1.91
N VAL A 129 -12.56 -1.99 -2.86
CA VAL A 129 -11.99 -2.78 -3.96
C VAL A 129 -12.63 -2.30 -5.25
N ASP A 130 -11.84 -1.71 -6.14
CA ASP A 130 -12.35 -1.19 -7.40
C ASP A 130 -11.28 -1.27 -8.52
N PRO A 131 -11.49 -2.08 -9.56
CA PRO A 131 -10.57 -2.12 -10.69
C PRO A 131 -10.38 -0.77 -11.40
N HIS A 132 -11.30 0.17 -11.22
CA HIS A 132 -11.25 1.51 -11.81
C HIS A 132 -10.32 2.48 -11.07
N ASP A 133 -9.75 2.10 -9.92
CA ASP A 133 -8.91 2.98 -9.10
C ASP A 133 -7.41 2.74 -9.25
N ILE A 134 -7.00 1.69 -9.97
CA ILE A 134 -5.57 1.42 -10.17
C ILE A 134 -4.89 2.66 -10.75
N PRO A 135 -3.81 3.16 -10.13
CA PRO A 135 -3.03 4.25 -10.70
C PRO A 135 -2.59 3.94 -12.12
N GLN A 136 -2.72 4.91 -13.03
CA GLN A 136 -2.36 4.73 -14.43
C GLN A 136 -0.85 4.66 -14.64
N VAL A 137 -0.08 5.31 -13.77
CA VAL A 137 1.38 5.29 -13.77
C VAL A 137 1.86 5.17 -12.32
N ALA A 138 2.81 4.26 -12.09
CA ALA A 138 3.53 4.14 -10.83
C ALA A 138 5.02 4.45 -11.07
N PHE A 139 5.57 5.42 -10.33
CA PHE A 139 6.99 5.75 -10.35
C PHE A 139 7.66 5.06 -9.16
N ILE A 140 8.26 3.90 -9.39
CA ILE A 140 8.96 3.13 -8.36
C ILE A 140 10.41 3.59 -8.32
N ASP A 141 10.68 4.56 -7.48
CA ASP A 141 11.99 5.17 -7.29
C ASP A 141 12.45 5.04 -5.84
N ALA A 142 13.51 4.29 -5.61
CA ALA A 142 14.06 4.07 -4.28
C ALA A 142 14.55 5.37 -3.62
N ASP A 143 14.99 6.37 -4.42
CA ASP A 143 15.40 7.68 -3.89
C ASP A 143 14.24 8.45 -3.23
N MET A 144 13.00 8.12 -3.59
CA MET A 144 11.81 8.65 -2.90
C MET A 144 11.54 7.97 -1.56
N MET A 145 12.14 6.80 -1.31
CA MET A 145 11.97 5.97 -0.12
C MET A 145 13.15 6.08 0.86
N ASP A 146 14.28 6.68 0.45
CA ASP A 146 15.51 6.74 1.25
C ASP A 146 15.35 7.46 2.60
N GLY A 147 14.45 8.44 2.67
CA GLY A 147 14.17 9.20 3.89
C GLY A 147 13.41 8.43 4.98
N MET A 148 13.03 7.18 4.75
CA MET A 148 12.33 6.38 5.77
C MET A 148 13.26 6.08 6.97
N PRO A 149 12.81 6.31 8.21
CA PRO A 149 13.51 5.82 9.41
C PRO A 149 13.65 4.29 9.39
N PRO A 150 14.72 3.72 9.97
CA PRO A 150 14.93 2.26 10.02
C PRO A 150 13.73 1.48 10.57
N SER A 151 13.08 2.00 11.60
CA SER A 151 11.87 1.37 12.17
C SER A 151 10.70 1.33 11.18
N LEU A 152 10.55 2.34 10.33
CA LEU A 152 9.52 2.35 9.29
C LEU A 152 9.92 1.40 8.15
N LYS A 153 11.19 1.39 7.72
CA LYS A 153 11.71 0.42 6.73
C LYS A 153 11.44 -1.02 7.17
N ALA A 154 11.72 -1.32 8.45
CA ALA A 154 11.48 -2.66 9.01
C ALA A 154 9.97 -3.01 9.00
N ALA A 155 9.12 -2.12 9.50
CA ALA A 155 7.68 -2.36 9.58
C ALA A 155 7.04 -2.53 8.20
N THR A 156 7.34 -1.62 7.26
CA THR A 156 6.78 -1.69 5.90
C THR A 156 7.35 -2.86 5.10
N GLY A 157 8.62 -3.20 5.31
CA GLY A 157 9.23 -4.35 4.65
C GLY A 157 8.68 -5.69 5.12
N VAL A 158 8.38 -5.84 6.42
CA VAL A 158 7.67 -7.03 6.90
C VAL A 158 6.23 -7.06 6.42
N ASP A 159 5.58 -5.90 6.25
CA ASP A 159 4.27 -5.79 5.62
C ASP A 159 4.30 -6.32 4.18
N ALA A 160 5.26 -5.87 3.37
CA ALA A 160 5.46 -6.38 2.01
C ALA A 160 5.71 -7.89 1.96
N LEU A 161 6.51 -8.41 2.90
CA LEU A 161 6.72 -9.87 3.03
C LEU A 161 5.42 -10.60 3.38
N THR A 162 4.63 -10.03 4.28
CA THR A 162 3.33 -10.58 4.65
C THR A 162 2.36 -10.61 3.47
N HIS A 163 2.33 -9.55 2.68
CA HIS A 163 1.55 -9.51 1.44
C HIS A 163 1.92 -10.66 0.49
N ALA A 164 3.23 -10.87 0.27
CA ALA A 164 3.70 -11.93 -0.61
C ALA A 164 3.36 -13.33 -0.06
N ILE A 165 3.54 -13.58 1.24
CA ILE A 165 3.23 -14.87 1.87
C ILE A 165 1.72 -15.13 1.86
N GLU A 166 0.89 -14.17 2.26
CA GLU A 166 -0.55 -14.35 2.28
C GLU A 166 -1.13 -14.48 0.87
N GLY A 167 -0.65 -13.67 -0.08
CA GLY A 167 -1.07 -13.78 -1.46
C GLY A 167 -0.72 -15.14 -2.11
N TYR A 168 0.38 -15.77 -1.71
CA TYR A 168 0.71 -17.13 -2.13
C TYR A 168 -0.19 -18.19 -1.49
N THR A 169 -0.51 -18.03 -0.19
CA THR A 169 -1.27 -19.05 0.56
C THR A 169 -2.77 -18.88 0.47
N THR A 170 -3.28 -17.78 -0.08
CA THR A 170 -4.73 -17.54 -0.25
C THR A 170 -5.37 -18.56 -1.19
N ARG A 171 -6.67 -18.83 -0.98
CA ARG A 171 -7.44 -19.76 -1.82
C ARG A 171 -7.60 -19.31 -3.28
N GLY A 172 -7.48 -18.01 -3.53
CA GLY A 172 -7.54 -17.43 -4.86
C GLY A 172 -6.26 -17.56 -5.68
N ALA A 173 -5.15 -18.02 -5.07
CA ALA A 173 -3.84 -18.11 -5.72
C ALA A 173 -3.82 -19.11 -6.89
N TRP A 174 -3.07 -18.74 -7.94
CA TRP A 174 -2.91 -19.52 -9.16
C TRP A 174 -1.51 -19.32 -9.77
N ALA A 175 -1.15 -20.11 -10.76
CA ALA A 175 0.23 -20.23 -11.24
C ALA A 175 0.95 -18.89 -11.52
N LEU A 176 0.27 -17.89 -12.12
CA LEU A 176 0.90 -16.59 -12.37
C LEU A 176 1.16 -15.80 -11.08
N THR A 177 0.17 -15.75 -10.19
CA THR A 177 0.33 -15.05 -8.91
C THR A 177 1.31 -15.77 -8.00
N ASP A 178 1.39 -17.09 -8.05
CA ASP A 178 2.40 -17.88 -7.34
C ASP A 178 3.82 -17.48 -7.78
N ALA A 179 4.06 -17.35 -9.08
CA ALA A 179 5.36 -16.91 -9.60
C ALA A 179 5.74 -15.51 -9.12
N LEU A 180 4.78 -14.59 -9.07
CA LEU A 180 5.00 -13.23 -8.55
C LEU A 180 5.31 -13.25 -7.05
N HIS A 181 4.52 -14.00 -6.26
CA HIS A 181 4.70 -14.03 -4.81
C HIS A 181 6.00 -14.72 -4.40
N ILE A 182 6.36 -15.84 -5.01
CA ILE A 182 7.65 -16.51 -4.74
C ILE A 182 8.80 -15.56 -5.06
N LYS A 183 8.73 -14.86 -6.20
CA LYS A 183 9.78 -13.90 -6.57
C LYS A 183 9.83 -12.71 -5.59
N ALA A 184 8.69 -12.21 -5.16
CA ALA A 184 8.62 -11.15 -4.15
C ALA A 184 9.21 -11.59 -2.81
N ILE A 185 8.88 -12.79 -2.33
CA ILE A 185 9.45 -13.35 -1.09
C ILE A 185 10.98 -13.44 -1.20
N GLU A 186 11.49 -13.96 -2.33
CA GLU A 186 12.94 -14.07 -2.56
C GLU A 186 13.63 -12.70 -2.47
N ILE A 187 13.10 -11.70 -3.17
CA ILE A 187 13.68 -10.36 -3.20
C ILE A 187 13.61 -9.71 -1.81
N ILE A 188 12.43 -9.69 -1.19
CA ILE A 188 12.20 -9.01 0.08
C ILE A 188 13.01 -9.67 1.20
N ALA A 189 12.98 -10.99 1.31
CA ALA A 189 13.71 -11.71 2.34
C ALA A 189 15.24 -11.53 2.21
N GLY A 190 15.74 -11.43 0.98
CA GLY A 190 17.16 -11.18 0.71
C GLY A 190 17.60 -9.75 1.02
N ALA A 191 16.71 -8.76 0.89
CA ALA A 191 17.08 -7.34 0.95
C ALA A 191 16.67 -6.63 2.26
N LEU A 192 15.66 -7.12 2.97
CA LEU A 192 15.02 -6.38 4.06
C LEU A 192 16.00 -5.91 5.14
N ARG A 193 16.89 -6.78 5.62
CA ARG A 193 17.84 -6.46 6.70
C ARG A 193 18.82 -5.39 6.28
N ASP A 194 19.39 -5.52 5.10
CA ASP A 194 20.36 -4.58 4.54
C ASP A 194 19.71 -3.25 4.19
N SER A 195 18.47 -3.25 3.70
CA SER A 195 17.69 -2.03 3.48
C SER A 195 17.44 -1.28 4.80
N VAL A 196 17.11 -1.99 5.89
CA VAL A 196 16.97 -1.39 7.24
C VAL A 196 18.29 -0.82 7.73
N ALA A 197 19.43 -1.47 7.40
CA ALA A 197 20.76 -0.98 7.71
C ALA A 197 21.17 0.24 6.86
N GLY A 198 20.43 0.55 5.79
CA GLY A 198 20.66 1.73 4.95
C GLY A 198 21.41 1.43 3.64
N GLU A 199 21.58 0.17 3.27
CA GLU A 199 22.21 -0.21 2.01
C GLU A 199 21.32 0.18 0.81
N ARG A 200 21.87 0.93 -0.15
CA ARG A 200 21.12 1.48 -1.29
C ARG A 200 20.55 0.39 -2.19
N ASP A 201 21.39 -0.55 -2.61
CA ASP A 201 20.98 -1.64 -3.52
C ASP A 201 19.86 -2.50 -2.90
N ALA A 202 19.91 -2.67 -1.56
CA ALA A 202 18.85 -3.34 -0.82
C ALA A 202 17.56 -2.49 -0.78
N GLY A 203 17.66 -1.16 -0.72
CA GLY A 203 16.53 -0.25 -0.85
C GLY A 203 15.85 -0.37 -2.21
N GLU A 204 16.60 -0.42 -3.29
CA GLU A 204 16.10 -0.65 -4.65
C GLU A 204 15.42 -2.01 -4.79
N ALA A 205 16.04 -3.06 -4.21
CA ALA A 205 15.43 -4.38 -4.19
C ALA A 205 14.12 -4.41 -3.40
N MET A 206 14.04 -3.72 -2.26
CA MET A 206 12.80 -3.60 -1.49
C MET A 206 11.70 -2.87 -2.25
N ALA A 207 12.03 -1.78 -2.96
CA ALA A 207 11.08 -1.06 -3.81
C ALA A 207 10.51 -1.97 -4.91
N LEU A 208 11.35 -2.75 -5.57
CA LEU A 208 10.91 -3.74 -6.56
C LEU A 208 10.11 -4.88 -5.91
N GLY A 209 10.59 -5.44 -4.80
CA GLY A 209 9.96 -6.60 -4.16
C GLY A 209 8.56 -6.34 -3.68
N GLN A 210 8.30 -5.18 -3.06
CA GLN A 210 6.96 -4.79 -2.64
C GLN A 210 6.01 -4.60 -3.83
N TYR A 211 6.48 -4.00 -4.92
CA TYR A 211 5.70 -3.81 -6.14
C TYR A 211 5.30 -5.15 -6.78
N VAL A 212 6.24 -6.10 -6.86
CA VAL A 212 5.97 -7.46 -7.36
C VAL A 212 4.95 -8.18 -6.46
N ALA A 213 5.07 -8.04 -5.12
CA ALA A 213 4.05 -8.56 -4.20
C ALA A 213 2.67 -7.97 -4.48
N GLY A 214 2.61 -6.65 -4.73
CA GLY A 214 1.38 -5.93 -5.07
C GLY A 214 0.70 -6.45 -6.33
N MET A 215 1.46 -6.65 -7.39
CA MET A 215 0.94 -7.26 -8.62
C MET A 215 0.32 -8.64 -8.37
N GLY A 216 0.87 -9.40 -7.43
CA GLY A 216 0.33 -10.71 -7.05
C GLY A 216 -0.96 -10.59 -6.24
N PHE A 217 -0.89 -10.02 -5.04
CA PHE A 217 -2.01 -10.06 -4.09
C PHE A 217 -3.22 -9.22 -4.53
N SER A 218 -3.02 -8.20 -5.35
CA SER A 218 -4.13 -7.41 -5.92
C SER A 218 -5.13 -8.29 -6.72
N ASN A 219 -4.68 -9.43 -7.24
CA ASN A 219 -5.50 -10.34 -8.02
C ASN A 219 -6.15 -11.47 -7.19
N VAL A 220 -5.65 -11.75 -5.99
CA VAL A 220 -6.05 -12.96 -5.25
C VAL A 220 -6.46 -12.68 -3.80
N GLY A 221 -6.21 -11.46 -3.32
CA GLY A 221 -6.49 -11.08 -1.94
C GLY A 221 -5.42 -11.58 -0.95
N LEU A 222 -5.71 -11.34 0.32
CA LEU A 222 -4.83 -11.64 1.45
C LEU A 222 -5.48 -12.66 2.39
N GLY A 223 -4.95 -12.82 3.58
CA GLY A 223 -5.35 -13.85 4.52
C GLY A 223 -5.63 -13.34 5.93
N LEU A 224 -5.40 -14.25 6.89
CA LEU A 224 -5.79 -14.06 8.29
C LEU A 224 -4.93 -13.01 9.00
N VAL A 225 -3.65 -12.83 8.62
CA VAL A 225 -2.77 -11.81 9.22
C VAL A 225 -3.39 -10.43 9.03
N HIS A 226 -3.70 -10.05 7.79
CA HIS A 226 -4.33 -8.77 7.48
C HIS A 226 -5.73 -8.65 8.09
N GLY A 227 -6.52 -9.73 8.08
CA GLY A 227 -7.83 -9.78 8.73
C GLY A 227 -7.78 -9.47 10.23
N MET A 228 -6.70 -9.85 10.92
CA MET A 228 -6.48 -9.56 12.34
C MET A 228 -5.77 -8.21 12.57
N ALA A 229 -4.88 -7.79 11.69
CA ALA A 229 -4.13 -6.53 11.82
C ALA A 229 -5.02 -5.29 11.66
N HIS A 230 -6.02 -5.31 10.78
CA HIS A 230 -6.93 -4.18 10.59
C HIS A 230 -7.69 -3.78 11.86
N PRO A 231 -8.33 -4.70 12.60
CA PRO A 231 -8.94 -4.37 13.90
C PRO A 231 -7.94 -3.82 14.92
N LEU A 232 -6.72 -4.37 15.01
CA LEU A 232 -5.70 -3.84 15.91
C LEU A 232 -5.33 -2.39 15.58
N GLY A 233 -5.22 -2.07 14.30
CA GLY A 233 -5.01 -0.70 13.85
C GLY A 233 -6.20 0.23 14.17
N ALA A 234 -7.43 -0.24 13.98
CA ALA A 234 -8.63 0.54 14.20
C ALA A 234 -8.92 0.85 15.68
N PHE A 235 -8.73 -0.14 16.57
CA PHE A 235 -9.06 -0.01 17.99
C PHE A 235 -7.90 0.55 18.83
N TYR A 236 -6.66 0.19 18.48
CA TYR A 236 -5.49 0.48 19.31
C TYR A 236 -4.47 1.38 18.64
N ASN A 237 -4.76 1.82 17.40
CA ASN A 237 -3.83 2.60 16.57
C ASN A 237 -2.46 1.93 16.40
N THR A 238 -2.44 0.60 16.41
CA THR A 238 -1.22 -0.18 16.19
C THR A 238 -0.71 0.07 14.77
N PRO A 239 0.57 0.41 14.57
CA PRO A 239 1.12 0.56 13.23
C PRO A 239 0.97 -0.75 12.44
N HIS A 240 0.49 -0.64 11.20
CA HIS A 240 0.02 -1.78 10.41
C HIS A 240 1.11 -2.84 10.22
N GLY A 241 2.30 -2.46 9.76
CA GLY A 241 3.40 -3.40 9.56
C GLY A 241 3.91 -4.04 10.86
N VAL A 242 3.79 -3.35 12.02
CA VAL A 242 4.10 -3.93 13.33
C VAL A 242 3.06 -4.99 13.72
N ALA A 243 1.78 -4.73 13.49
CA ALA A 243 0.72 -5.72 13.72
C ALA A 243 0.94 -6.97 12.86
N ASN A 244 1.24 -6.79 11.57
CA ASN A 244 1.55 -7.88 10.66
C ASN A 244 2.79 -8.68 11.13
N ALA A 245 3.86 -8.01 11.55
CA ALA A 245 5.07 -8.67 12.04
C ALA A 245 4.82 -9.55 13.26
N ILE A 246 3.97 -9.11 14.19
CA ILE A 246 3.61 -9.88 15.38
C ILE A 246 2.73 -11.09 15.02
N LEU A 247 1.76 -10.90 14.12
CA LEU A 247 0.77 -11.91 13.78
C LEU A 247 1.30 -12.99 12.82
N LEU A 248 2.16 -12.60 11.87
CA LEU A 248 2.62 -13.46 10.78
C LEU A 248 3.16 -14.83 11.26
N PRO A 249 4.10 -14.92 12.22
CA PRO A 249 4.62 -16.22 12.64
C PRO A 249 3.54 -17.14 13.25
N HIS A 250 2.55 -16.59 13.92
CA HIS A 250 1.47 -17.35 14.53
C HIS A 250 0.50 -17.88 13.47
N VAL A 251 0.15 -17.04 12.51
CA VAL A 251 -0.74 -17.42 11.41
C VAL A 251 -0.06 -18.42 10.48
N MET A 252 1.25 -18.27 10.21
CA MET A 252 1.99 -19.26 9.42
C MET A 252 1.96 -20.65 10.07
N ARG A 253 2.17 -20.74 11.39
CA ARG A 253 2.07 -22.03 12.12
C ARG A 253 0.65 -22.61 12.05
N TYR A 254 -0.37 -21.77 12.23
CA TYR A 254 -1.75 -22.19 12.09
C TYR A 254 -2.05 -22.70 10.66
N ASN A 255 -1.64 -21.97 9.64
CA ASN A 255 -1.85 -22.34 8.26
C ASN A 255 -1.11 -23.64 7.87
N ALA A 256 0.07 -23.91 8.44
CA ALA A 256 0.85 -25.11 8.16
C ALA A 256 0.08 -26.40 8.44
N GLU A 257 -0.87 -26.38 9.37
CA GLU A 257 -1.71 -27.52 9.70
C GLU A 257 -2.89 -27.71 8.74
N TYR A 258 -3.30 -26.66 8.02
CA TYR A 258 -4.57 -26.62 7.27
C TYR A 258 -4.42 -26.35 5.76
N THR A 259 -3.22 -25.95 5.31
CA THR A 259 -3.00 -25.68 3.89
C THR A 259 -1.78 -26.44 3.37
N GLY A 260 -1.95 -27.27 2.35
CA GLY A 260 -0.83 -27.99 1.70
C GLY A 260 0.22 -27.05 1.09
N ARG A 261 -0.12 -25.77 0.85
CA ARG A 261 0.79 -24.74 0.34
C ARG A 261 1.74 -24.18 1.40
N SER A 262 1.42 -24.31 2.68
CA SER A 262 2.29 -23.84 3.76
C SER A 262 3.55 -24.68 3.92
N GLU A 263 3.53 -25.97 3.60
CA GLU A 263 4.69 -26.85 3.69
C GLU A 263 5.76 -26.50 2.67
N GLU A 264 5.37 -26.18 1.44
CA GLU A 264 6.29 -25.76 0.38
C GLU A 264 7.02 -24.47 0.77
N HIS A 265 6.32 -23.51 1.34
CA HIS A 265 6.91 -22.26 1.81
C HIS A 265 7.83 -22.41 3.00
N THR A 266 7.47 -23.21 3.97
CA THR A 266 8.26 -23.41 5.17
C THR A 266 9.62 -24.04 4.81
N SER A 267 9.63 -24.95 3.85
CA SER A 267 10.87 -25.59 3.38
C SER A 267 11.75 -24.64 2.57
N GLU A 268 11.20 -23.78 1.71
CA GLU A 268 11.98 -22.81 0.94
C GLU A 268 12.53 -21.66 1.80
N LEU A 269 11.74 -21.13 2.73
CA LEU A 269 12.18 -20.10 3.66
C LEU A 269 13.23 -20.62 4.66
N GLN A 270 13.10 -21.85 5.12
CA GLN A 270 14.09 -22.50 5.99
C GLN A 270 15.37 -22.84 5.22
N SER A 271 15.27 -23.33 3.98
CA SER A 271 16.45 -23.65 3.17
C SER A 271 17.29 -22.44 2.81
N ARG A 272 16.72 -21.23 2.80
CA ARG A 272 17.39 -19.96 2.48
C ARG A 272 17.80 -19.15 3.71
N GLN A 273 17.73 -19.70 4.91
CA GLN A 273 18.08 -19.02 6.19
C GLN A 273 17.34 -17.69 6.41
N CYS A 274 16.16 -17.51 5.86
CA CYS A 274 15.41 -16.25 5.96
C CYS A 274 14.73 -16.03 7.32
N ILE A 275 14.72 -17.05 8.20
CA ILE A 275 14.01 -17.01 9.50
C ILE A 275 14.94 -17.44 10.66
N SER A 276 16.23 -17.44 10.50
CA SER A 276 17.18 -17.69 11.61
C SER A 276 17.65 -16.39 12.26
#